data_2a3e0496add51c24fdaa599a4412022c
#
_entry.id   2a3e0496add51c24fdaa599a4412022c
#
_cell.length_a   1.000
_cell.length_b   1.000
_cell.length_c   1.000
_cell.angle_alpha   90.00
_cell.angle_beta   90.00
_cell.angle_gamma   90.00
#
_symmetry.space_group_name_H-M   'P 1'
#
loop_
_entity.id
_entity.type
_entity.pdbx_description
1 polymer ?
#
loop_
_entity_poly.entity_id
_entity_poly.type
_entity_poly.pdbx_seq_one_letter_code
_entity_poly.pdbx_strand_id
1 'polypeptide(L)'
;MASYKIEWKQSAKKELKKLDKQIVPRILQAVENLADNPYSSGSKKLIGSDSIYRIRVGDYRIVYNIKSSVLVIEIIKVGHRREIYRQK
;
A
#
# COMPACT_ATOMS: atom_id res chain seq x y z
N MET A 1 -8.84 14.39 14.53
CA MET A 1 -8.29 13.06 14.31
C MET A 1 -7.00 13.14 13.53
N ALA A 2 -6.03 12.33 13.91
CA ALA A 2 -4.76 12.30 13.19
C ALA A 2 -4.95 11.62 11.84
N SER A 3 -4.43 12.26 10.82
CA SER A 3 -4.42 11.70 9.48
C SER A 3 -2.97 11.49 9.06
N TYR A 4 -2.68 10.32 8.51
CA TYR A 4 -1.33 10.03 8.06
C TYR A 4 -1.07 10.68 6.71
N LYS A 5 0.18 11.11 6.51
CA LYS A 5 0.62 11.61 5.21
C LYS A 5 1.03 10.42 4.34
N ILE A 6 0.59 10.42 3.10
CA ILE A 6 0.94 9.35 2.16
C ILE A 6 2.18 9.77 1.37
N GLU A 7 3.18 8.90 1.37
CA GLU A 7 4.37 9.07 0.55
C GLU A 7 4.53 7.83 -0.32
N TRP A 8 4.93 8.03 -1.56
CA TRP A 8 5.14 6.94 -2.51
C TRP A 8 6.61 6.78 -2.79
N LYS A 9 7.12 5.56 -2.67
CA LYS A 9 8.45 5.26 -3.18
C LYS A 9 8.45 5.44 -4.69
N GLN A 10 9.61 5.84 -5.23
CA GLN A 10 9.74 6.04 -6.66
C GLN A 10 9.39 4.78 -7.44
N SER A 11 9.85 3.61 -6.95
CA SER A 11 9.54 2.33 -7.59
C SER A 11 8.05 2.03 -7.56
N ALA A 12 7.36 2.39 -6.47
CA ALA A 12 5.92 2.16 -6.38
C ALA A 12 5.14 3.05 -7.34
N LYS A 13 5.59 4.30 -7.53
CA LYS A 13 4.98 5.19 -8.51
C LYS A 13 5.09 4.62 -9.92
N LYS A 14 6.26 4.07 -10.24
CA LYS A 14 6.47 3.45 -11.56
C LYS A 14 5.58 2.23 -11.74
N GLU A 15 5.45 1.42 -10.71
CA GLU A 15 4.57 0.26 -10.76
C GLU A 15 3.13 0.66 -11.01
N LEU A 16 2.67 1.70 -10.30
CA LEU A 16 1.31 2.19 -10.46
C LEU A 16 1.02 2.61 -11.91
N LYS A 17 1.99 3.28 -12.55
CA LYS A 17 1.82 3.75 -13.93
C LYS A 17 1.70 2.62 -14.94
N LYS A 18 2.20 1.43 -14.59
CA LYS A 18 2.13 0.27 -15.48
C LYS A 18 0.83 -0.51 -15.36
N LEU A 19 0.01 -0.19 -14.37
CA LEU A 19 -1.22 -0.92 -14.14
C LEU A 19 -2.32 -0.47 -15.11
N ASP A 20 -3.31 -1.35 -15.25
CA ASP A 20 -4.50 -1.06 -16.03
C ASP A 20 -5.16 0.22 -15.49
N LYS A 21 -5.54 1.12 -16.40
CA LYS A 21 -6.16 2.39 -16.02
C LYS A 21 -7.43 2.21 -15.20
N GLN A 22 -8.10 1.08 -15.36
CA GLN A 22 -9.33 0.82 -14.62
C GLN A 22 -9.08 0.54 -13.15
N ILE A 23 -7.92 -0.03 -12.81
CA ILE A 23 -7.63 -0.37 -11.42
C ILE A 23 -6.99 0.80 -10.64
N VAL A 24 -6.34 1.72 -11.35
CA VAL A 24 -5.62 2.81 -10.70
C VAL A 24 -6.50 3.65 -9.77
N PRO A 25 -7.70 4.10 -10.18
CA PRO A 25 -8.55 4.87 -9.26
C PRO A 25 -8.91 4.10 -8.00
N ARG A 26 -9.13 2.79 -8.11
CA ARG A 26 -9.46 1.95 -6.97
C ARG A 26 -8.29 1.84 -6.01
N ILE A 27 -7.08 1.73 -6.55
CA ILE A 27 -5.86 1.67 -5.74
C ILE A 27 -5.64 3.00 -5.02
N LEU A 28 -5.80 4.11 -5.73
CA LEU A 28 -5.64 5.42 -5.13
C LEU A 28 -6.65 5.66 -4.01
N GLN A 29 -7.89 5.22 -4.21
CA GLN A 29 -8.92 5.35 -3.18
C GLN A 29 -8.56 4.53 -1.95
N ALA A 30 -8.07 3.31 -2.16
CA ALA A 30 -7.65 2.46 -1.04
C ALA A 30 -6.49 3.07 -0.27
N VAL A 31 -5.54 3.68 -0.97
CA VAL A 31 -4.41 4.35 -0.33
C VAL A 31 -4.88 5.56 0.48
N GLU A 32 -5.81 6.34 -0.07
CA GLU A 32 -6.36 7.48 0.66
C GLU A 32 -7.06 7.04 1.95
N ASN A 33 -7.76 5.92 1.89
CA ASN A 33 -8.42 5.38 3.08
C ASN A 33 -7.42 4.99 4.16
N LEU A 34 -6.22 4.58 3.76
CA LEU A 34 -5.17 4.25 4.73
C LEU A 34 -4.73 5.47 5.54
N ALA A 35 -4.82 6.66 4.96
CA ALA A 35 -4.44 7.89 5.67
C ALA A 35 -5.26 8.07 6.93
N ASP A 36 -6.52 7.66 6.90
CA ASP A 36 -7.41 7.77 8.05
C ASP A 36 -7.36 6.53 8.94
N ASN A 37 -7.10 5.36 8.34
CA ASN A 37 -7.09 4.10 9.10
C ASN A 37 -6.07 3.12 8.50
N PRO A 38 -4.79 3.25 8.87
CA PRO A 38 -3.74 2.39 8.32
C PRO A 38 -3.82 0.95 8.80
N TYR A 39 -4.55 0.70 9.88
CA TYR A 39 -4.73 -0.65 10.42
C TYR A 39 -6.13 -1.19 10.15
N SER A 40 -6.65 -0.92 8.95
CA SER A 40 -8.00 -1.36 8.59
C SER A 40 -8.13 -2.88 8.64
N SER A 41 -9.38 -3.35 8.70
CA SER A 41 -9.65 -4.78 8.82
C SER A 41 -9.09 -5.61 7.65
N GLY A 42 -8.90 -4.98 6.49
CA GLY A 42 -8.33 -5.66 5.34
C GLY A 42 -6.81 -5.70 5.31
N SER A 43 -6.15 -5.03 6.25
CA SER A 43 -4.70 -5.00 6.27
C SER A 43 -4.13 -6.19 7.02
N LYS A 44 -2.98 -6.66 6.57
CA LYS A 44 -2.25 -7.75 7.23
C LYS A 44 -0.79 -7.39 7.34
N LYS A 45 -0.24 -7.60 8.53
CA LYS A 45 1.16 -7.36 8.79
C LYS A 45 2.01 -8.44 8.12
N LEU A 46 3.10 -8.03 7.50
CA LEU A 46 4.01 -9.00 6.88
C LEU A 46 4.88 -9.68 7.93
N ILE A 47 5.12 -10.96 7.72
CA ILE A 47 5.96 -11.75 8.61
C ILE A 47 7.38 -11.21 8.58
N GLY A 48 7.98 -11.06 9.77
CA GLY A 48 9.35 -10.59 9.89
C GLY A 48 9.49 -9.07 9.93
N SER A 49 8.38 -8.35 9.96
CA SER A 49 8.40 -6.89 10.03
C SER A 49 7.44 -6.40 11.10
N ASP A 50 7.78 -5.30 11.74
CA ASP A 50 6.93 -4.68 12.75
C ASP A 50 6.03 -3.60 12.18
N SER A 51 6.33 -3.09 10.99
CA SER A 51 5.64 -1.91 10.47
C SER A 51 5.17 -2.04 9.03
N ILE A 52 5.47 -3.15 8.37
CA ILE A 52 5.10 -3.34 6.98
C ILE A 52 3.83 -4.16 6.87
N TYR A 53 2.86 -3.60 6.17
CA TYR A 53 1.54 -4.18 6.01
C TYR A 53 1.17 -4.27 4.54
N ARG A 54 0.15 -5.05 4.24
CA ARG A 54 -0.40 -5.14 2.91
C ARG A 54 -1.92 -5.09 2.96
N ILE A 55 -2.50 -4.54 1.89
CA ILE A 55 -3.94 -4.60 1.68
C ILE A 55 -4.22 -5.14 0.28
N ARG A 56 -5.41 -5.66 0.11
CA ARG A 56 -5.87 -6.21 -1.16
C ARG A 56 -6.85 -5.25 -1.83
N VAL A 57 -6.67 -5.06 -3.14
CA VAL A 57 -7.62 -4.33 -3.97
C VAL A 57 -7.87 -5.20 -5.20
N GLY A 58 -8.96 -5.99 -5.17
CA GLY A 58 -9.20 -7.00 -6.20
C GLY A 58 -8.07 -8.01 -6.24
N ASP A 59 -7.46 -8.19 -7.41
CA ASP A 59 -6.32 -9.09 -7.58
C ASP A 59 -4.99 -8.40 -7.34
N TYR A 60 -5.02 -7.18 -6.86
CA TYR A 60 -3.81 -6.39 -6.63
C TYR A 60 -3.51 -6.28 -5.16
N ARG A 61 -2.24 -6.04 -4.86
CA ARG A 61 -1.76 -5.85 -3.49
C ARG A 61 -1.02 -4.54 -3.39
N ILE A 62 -1.20 -3.88 -2.25
CA ILE A 62 -0.43 -2.69 -1.91
C ILE A 62 0.35 -3.01 -0.65
N VAL A 63 1.66 -2.85 -0.72
CA VAL A 63 2.55 -3.03 0.44
C VAL A 63 2.98 -1.66 0.90
N TYR A 64 2.87 -1.41 2.19
CA TYR A 64 3.18 -0.11 2.74
C TYR A 64 3.82 -0.23 4.13
N ASN A 65 4.57 0.79 4.48
CA ASN A 65 5.24 0.90 5.78
C ASN A 65 4.55 1.99 6.59
N ILE A 66 4.13 1.65 7.81
CA ILE A 66 3.50 2.62 8.70
C ILE A 66 4.56 3.20 9.62
N LYS A 67 4.86 4.48 9.45
CA LYS A 67 5.81 5.20 10.29
C LYS A 67 5.02 6.02 11.31
N SER A 68 4.58 5.35 12.37
CA SER A 68 3.65 5.94 13.31
C SER A 68 4.22 7.14 14.08
N SER A 69 5.51 7.16 14.32
CA SER A 69 6.13 8.26 15.07
C SER A 69 6.07 9.59 14.32
N VAL A 70 5.99 9.57 12.99
CA VAL A 70 5.91 10.77 12.16
C VAL A 70 4.62 10.85 11.38
N LEU A 71 3.69 9.93 11.60
CA LEU A 71 2.38 9.86 10.96
C LEU A 71 2.50 9.84 9.43
N VAL A 72 3.36 8.97 8.93
CA VAL A 72 3.59 8.80 7.49
C VAL A 72 3.31 7.34 7.11
N ILE A 73 2.65 7.15 5.98
CA ILE A 73 2.51 5.85 5.34
C ILE A 73 3.29 5.90 4.04
N GLU A 74 4.30 5.06 3.94
CA GLU A 74 5.12 4.97 2.74
C GLU A 74 4.65 3.80 1.89
N ILE A 75 4.20 4.08 0.67
CA ILE A 75 3.78 3.03 -0.25
C ILE A 75 5.02 2.45 -0.91
N ILE A 76 5.27 1.18 -0.63
CA ILE A 76 6.51 0.51 -1.04
C ILE A 76 6.33 -0.22 -2.36
N LYS A 77 5.18 -0.87 -2.55
CA LYS A 77 4.99 -1.73 -3.71
C LYS A 77 3.51 -1.81 -4.05
N VAL A 78 3.22 -1.82 -5.35
CA VAL A 78 1.87 -2.00 -5.87
C VAL A 78 1.99 -2.96 -7.05
N GLY A 79 1.17 -4.00 -7.08
CA GLY A 79 1.22 -4.91 -8.21
C GLY A 79 0.21 -6.02 -8.11
N HIS A 80 0.12 -6.80 -9.17
CA HIS A 80 -0.72 -7.98 -9.19
C HIS A 80 -0.20 -8.98 -8.16
N ARG A 81 -1.11 -9.68 -7.50
CA ARG A 81 -0.74 -10.60 -6.43
C ARG A 81 0.33 -11.60 -6.83
N ARG A 82 0.33 -12.04 -8.10
CA ARG A 82 1.32 -12.99 -8.60
C ARG A 82 2.72 -12.39 -8.58
N GLU A 83 2.84 -11.14 -9.00
CA GLU A 83 4.15 -10.49 -9.07
C GLU A 83 4.72 -10.22 -7.69
N ILE A 84 3.86 -9.81 -6.76
CA ILE A 84 4.30 -9.52 -5.40
C ILE A 84 4.82 -10.77 -4.72
N TYR A 85 4.14 -11.90 -4.89
CA TYR A 85 4.55 -13.15 -4.25
C TYR A 85 5.75 -13.80 -4.89
N ARG A 86 6.09 -13.43 -6.12
CA ARG A 86 7.28 -13.96 -6.81
C ARG A 86 8.56 -13.30 -6.34
N GLN A 87 8.47 -12.10 -5.86
CA GLN A 87 9.65 -11.34 -5.43
C GLN A 87 9.97 -11.69 -3.99
N LYS A 88 11.10 -12.27 -3.80
CA LYS A 88 11.59 -12.64 -2.47
C LYS A 88 12.91 -11.97 -2.19
#